data_b20bafc434a2073967d2b8478e500a58
#
_entry.id   b20bafc434a2073967d2b8478e500a58
#
_cell.length_a   1.000
_cell.length_b   1.000
_cell.length_c   1.000
_cell.angle_alpha   90.00
_cell.angle_beta   90.00
_cell.angle_gamma   90.00
#
_symmetry.space_group_name_H-M   'P 1'
#
loop_
_entity.id
_entity.type
_entity.pdbx_description
1 polymer ?
#
loop_
_entity_poly.entity_id
_entity_poly.type
_entity_poly.pdbx_seq_one_letter_code
_entity_poly.pdbx_strand_id
1 'polypeptide(L)'
;LRPLHPLPGAVLDYRLVAKLKSTYVDTLPDMVHPETGRLHASFNQTVAATGRLSSSDPNLQNIPIRTPLGREVRRAFVPGARGTTRRRRAFVPGEKGWVLLSADYSQIELRIMAHLSKDPALVEAFARGIDVHRDTASRLFGIPPEAVSEPQRAQAKTVNFGVLYGQGPYGLARTLGIPTGEAATFIRAYKETYAGVVAYLDRTLEEARRAGFVTTLLNRRRYIPAIRSKSAAARAAAERLAINTPIQGSAADLIKVAMVELDRRLRAGRFRGRLLLQVHDELVLECPADEVERLAALVRDAMEGALELDVPMVVNIGVGANWAEIH
;
A
#
# COMPACT_ATOMS: atom_id res chain seq x y z
N LEU A 1 14.55 16.57 -19.58
CA LEU A 1 14.45 17.99 -20.02
C LEU A 1 14.69 19.00 -18.88
N ARG A 2 14.38 18.66 -17.59
CA ARG A 2 14.64 19.55 -16.44
C ARG A 2 16.09 20.07 -16.36
N PRO A 3 17.15 19.25 -16.61
CA PRO A 3 18.52 19.73 -16.57
C PRO A 3 18.89 20.68 -17.72
N LEU A 4 18.11 20.69 -18.81
CA LEU A 4 18.39 21.43 -20.02
C LEU A 4 17.71 22.80 -20.09
N HIS A 5 16.58 22.98 -19.41
CA HIS A 5 15.80 24.22 -19.42
C HIS A 5 14.88 24.29 -18.21
N PRO A 6 14.64 25.47 -17.60
CA PRO A 6 13.77 25.61 -16.42
C PRO A 6 12.28 25.39 -16.71
N LEU A 7 11.81 25.63 -17.93
CA LEU A 7 10.40 25.50 -18.31
C LEU A 7 9.77 24.12 -18.02
N PRO A 8 10.40 22.98 -18.34
CA PRO A 8 9.84 21.67 -17.98
C PRO A 8 9.63 21.48 -16.48
N GLY A 9 10.52 22.06 -15.66
CA GLY A 9 10.37 22.10 -14.21
C GLY A 9 9.12 22.86 -13.80
N ALA A 10 9.01 24.10 -14.24
CA ALA A 10 7.88 24.99 -13.94
C ALA A 10 6.52 24.39 -14.40
N VAL A 11 6.48 23.77 -15.58
CA VAL A 11 5.26 23.09 -16.08
C VAL A 11 4.87 21.91 -15.18
N LEU A 12 5.83 21.10 -14.71
CA LEU A 12 5.53 19.97 -13.82
C LEU A 12 5.05 20.45 -12.45
N ASP A 13 5.65 21.50 -11.91
CA ASP A 13 5.25 22.10 -10.65
C ASP A 13 3.86 22.75 -10.74
N TYR A 14 3.58 23.47 -11.81
CA TYR A 14 2.24 23.99 -12.11
C TYR A 14 1.20 22.86 -12.19
N ARG A 15 1.50 21.78 -12.92
CA ARG A 15 0.57 20.62 -13.05
C ARG A 15 0.29 19.96 -11.72
N LEU A 16 1.30 19.84 -10.85
CA LEU A 16 1.13 19.31 -9.50
C LEU A 16 0.16 20.16 -8.68
N VAL A 17 0.42 21.48 -8.62
CA VAL A 17 -0.41 22.41 -7.86
C VAL A 17 -1.83 22.52 -8.44
N ALA A 18 -1.95 22.64 -9.76
CA ALA A 18 -3.24 22.71 -10.43
C ALA A 18 -4.09 21.44 -10.19
N LYS A 19 -3.46 20.25 -10.22
CA LYS A 19 -4.13 19.00 -9.90
C LYS A 19 -4.61 18.97 -8.45
N LEU A 20 -3.77 19.34 -7.48
CA LEU A 20 -4.17 19.38 -6.07
C LEU A 20 -5.32 20.37 -5.84
N LYS A 21 -5.22 21.55 -6.44
CA LYS A 21 -6.26 22.58 -6.36
C LYS A 21 -7.59 22.05 -6.90
N SER A 22 -7.63 21.67 -8.18
CA SER A 22 -8.87 21.29 -8.85
C SER A 22 -9.48 19.97 -8.32
N THR A 23 -8.65 19.00 -7.91
CA THR A 23 -9.16 17.69 -7.49
C THR A 23 -9.59 17.67 -6.01
N TYR A 24 -8.91 18.44 -5.15
CA TYR A 24 -9.14 18.37 -3.71
C TYR A 24 -9.58 19.70 -3.11
N VAL A 25 -8.82 20.80 -3.31
CA VAL A 25 -9.07 22.05 -2.59
C VAL A 25 -10.38 22.71 -3.03
N ASP A 26 -10.68 22.72 -4.32
CA ASP A 26 -11.90 23.32 -4.85
C ASP A 26 -13.11 22.35 -4.71
N THR A 27 -12.89 21.04 -4.86
CA THR A 27 -13.99 20.07 -4.99
C THR A 27 -14.46 19.51 -3.65
N LEU A 28 -13.56 19.18 -2.72
CA LEU A 28 -13.94 18.53 -1.45
C LEU A 28 -14.88 19.39 -0.59
N PRO A 29 -14.73 20.73 -0.50
CA PRO A 29 -15.68 21.58 0.23
C PRO A 29 -17.14 21.43 -0.23
N ASP A 30 -17.34 21.29 -1.54
CA ASP A 30 -18.68 21.17 -2.12
C ASP A 30 -19.31 19.77 -1.94
N MET A 31 -18.48 18.76 -1.63
CA MET A 31 -18.91 17.39 -1.36
C MET A 31 -19.24 17.11 0.11
N VAL A 32 -19.06 18.10 0.99
CA VAL A 32 -19.43 17.93 2.41
C VAL A 32 -20.94 17.81 2.54
N HIS A 33 -21.38 16.69 3.11
CA HIS A 33 -22.80 16.41 3.31
C HIS A 33 -23.41 17.42 4.29
N PRO A 34 -24.51 18.10 3.93
CA PRO A 34 -25.05 19.23 4.69
C PRO A 34 -25.56 18.86 6.09
N GLU A 35 -26.08 17.65 6.27
CA GLU A 35 -26.62 17.20 7.55
C GLU A 35 -25.55 16.67 8.49
N THR A 36 -24.55 15.94 7.95
CA THR A 36 -23.51 15.31 8.77
C THR A 36 -22.27 16.18 8.94
N GLY A 37 -22.06 17.17 8.07
CA GLY A 37 -20.84 17.98 8.02
C GLY A 37 -19.59 17.19 7.62
N ARG A 38 -19.76 15.98 7.05
CA ARG A 38 -18.67 15.04 6.74
C ARG A 38 -18.58 14.75 5.24
N LEU A 39 -17.41 14.34 4.81
CA LEU A 39 -17.23 13.71 3.49
C LEU A 39 -17.59 12.23 3.58
N HIS A 40 -18.37 11.75 2.62
CA HIS A 40 -18.77 10.36 2.50
C HIS A 40 -18.29 9.81 1.16
N ALA A 41 -17.20 9.07 1.17
CA ALA A 41 -16.69 8.40 -0.03
C ALA A 41 -17.41 7.07 -0.26
N SER A 42 -17.60 6.72 -1.54
CA SER A 42 -18.07 5.40 -1.94
C SER A 42 -16.89 4.44 -2.08
N PHE A 43 -17.00 3.24 -1.49
CA PHE A 43 -16.02 2.18 -1.62
C PHE A 43 -16.57 1.05 -2.50
N ASN A 44 -15.92 0.79 -3.64
CA ASN A 44 -16.34 -0.20 -4.61
C ASN A 44 -15.51 -1.48 -4.47
N GLN A 45 -16.18 -2.63 -4.39
CA GLN A 45 -15.55 -3.94 -4.20
C GLN A 45 -15.23 -4.66 -5.51
N THR A 46 -15.83 -4.25 -6.64
CA THR A 46 -15.84 -5.00 -7.91
C THR A 46 -15.04 -4.32 -9.03
N VAL A 47 -14.50 -3.13 -8.80
CA VAL A 47 -13.80 -2.35 -9.84
C VAL A 47 -12.37 -2.84 -10.04
N ALA A 48 -11.63 -3.09 -8.96
CA ALA A 48 -10.25 -3.53 -9.06
C ALA A 48 -10.16 -5.05 -9.28
N ALA A 49 -9.56 -5.47 -10.39
CA ALA A 49 -9.41 -6.88 -10.74
C ALA A 49 -8.55 -7.69 -9.75
N THR A 50 -7.77 -7.05 -8.89
CA THR A 50 -7.03 -7.67 -7.78
C THR A 50 -7.90 -7.92 -6.56
N GLY A 51 -9.13 -7.41 -6.53
CA GLY A 51 -9.99 -7.45 -5.34
C GLY A 51 -9.74 -6.31 -4.34
N ARG A 52 -8.80 -5.38 -4.61
CA ARG A 52 -8.67 -4.16 -3.80
C ARG A 52 -9.95 -3.33 -3.85
N LEU A 53 -10.24 -2.63 -2.75
CA LEU A 53 -11.26 -1.59 -2.76
C LEU A 53 -10.80 -0.40 -3.62
N SER A 54 -11.73 0.22 -4.32
CA SER A 54 -11.49 1.53 -4.93
C SER A 54 -12.42 2.56 -4.31
N SER A 55 -11.95 3.79 -4.15
CA SER A 55 -12.74 4.90 -3.61
C SER A 55 -13.15 5.85 -4.73
N SER A 56 -14.40 6.32 -4.67
CA SER A 56 -14.95 7.34 -5.57
C SER A 56 -15.85 8.30 -4.80
N ASP A 57 -16.08 9.45 -5.35
CA ASP A 57 -17.03 10.47 -4.91
C ASP A 57 -16.92 10.89 -3.43
N PRO A 58 -15.76 11.33 -2.96
CA PRO A 58 -14.47 11.54 -3.62
C PRO A 58 -13.52 10.33 -3.53
N ASN A 59 -12.51 10.26 -4.44
CA ASN A 59 -11.44 9.29 -4.30
C ASN A 59 -10.42 9.76 -3.24
N LEU A 60 -10.57 9.29 -2.02
CA LEU A 60 -9.69 9.61 -0.90
C LEU A 60 -8.38 8.80 -0.89
N GLN A 61 -8.32 7.66 -1.60
CA GLN A 61 -7.12 6.81 -1.66
C GLN A 61 -5.97 7.44 -2.46
N ASN A 62 -6.25 8.46 -3.27
CA ASN A 62 -5.27 9.11 -4.14
C ASN A 62 -4.74 10.44 -3.60
N ILE A 63 -5.08 10.85 -2.38
CA ILE A 63 -4.54 12.08 -1.76
C ILE A 63 -3.05 11.88 -1.47
N PRO A 64 -2.15 12.69 -2.07
CA PRO A 64 -0.72 12.46 -1.95
C PRO A 64 -0.23 12.58 -0.49
N ILE A 65 0.72 11.72 -0.11
CA ILE A 65 1.39 11.76 1.19
C ILE A 65 2.86 12.18 1.09
N ARG A 66 3.49 11.93 -0.08
CA ARG A 66 4.94 12.12 -0.24
C ARG A 66 5.35 13.58 -0.45
N THR A 67 4.43 14.44 -0.86
CA THR A 67 4.71 15.86 -1.12
C THR A 67 4.26 16.71 0.05
N PRO A 68 4.97 17.82 0.38
CA PRO A 68 4.55 18.75 1.43
C PRO A 68 3.12 19.25 1.23
N LEU A 69 2.78 19.69 0.01
CA LEU A 69 1.43 20.16 -0.33
C LEU A 69 0.37 19.07 -0.19
N GLY A 70 0.68 17.83 -0.53
CA GLY A 70 -0.24 16.70 -0.32
C GLY A 70 -0.52 16.45 1.16
N ARG A 71 0.49 16.58 2.02
CA ARG A 71 0.32 16.49 3.48
C ARG A 71 -0.56 17.61 4.02
N GLU A 72 -0.46 18.83 3.49
CA GLU A 72 -1.37 19.92 3.89
C GLU A 72 -2.83 19.61 3.53
N VAL A 73 -3.09 18.96 2.39
CA VAL A 73 -4.44 18.49 2.07
C VAL A 73 -4.91 17.45 3.10
N ARG A 74 -4.06 16.50 3.51
CA ARG A 74 -4.39 15.51 4.55
C ARG A 74 -4.60 16.15 5.93
N ARG A 75 -3.90 17.23 6.26
CA ARG A 75 -4.10 17.97 7.53
C ARG A 75 -5.52 18.50 7.70
N ALA A 76 -6.22 18.71 6.60
CA ALA A 76 -7.61 19.17 6.62
C ALA A 76 -8.63 18.10 7.05
N PHE A 77 -8.24 16.83 7.08
CA PHE A 77 -9.10 15.73 7.54
C PHE A 77 -8.91 15.52 9.05
N VAL A 78 -9.98 15.76 9.80
CA VAL A 78 -10.02 15.74 11.26
C VAL A 78 -11.14 14.83 11.76
N PRO A 79 -11.03 14.25 12.98
CA PRO A 79 -12.03 13.33 13.53
C PRO A 79 -13.27 14.04 14.06
N GLY A 80 -14.38 13.30 14.21
CA GLY A 80 -15.50 13.63 15.08
C GLY A 80 -16.37 14.82 14.72
N ALA A 81 -16.16 15.48 13.56
CA ALA A 81 -16.95 16.66 13.20
C ALA A 81 -18.42 16.32 13.00
N ARG A 82 -19.28 16.65 13.96
CA ARG A 82 -20.74 16.78 13.79
C ARG A 82 -21.03 18.24 13.46
N GLY A 83 -21.27 18.55 12.18
CA GLY A 83 -21.58 19.89 11.75
C GLY A 83 -22.97 20.31 12.24
N THR A 84 -23.02 21.18 13.24
CA THR A 84 -24.24 21.92 13.63
C THR A 84 -24.27 23.35 13.07
N THR A 85 -23.33 23.74 12.22
CA THR A 85 -23.26 25.10 11.70
C THR A 85 -23.53 25.17 10.19
N ARG A 86 -24.51 25.98 9.82
CA ARG A 86 -24.95 26.35 8.45
C ARG A 86 -23.87 26.98 7.56
N ARG A 87 -22.58 26.89 7.87
CA ARG A 87 -21.50 27.44 7.04
C ARG A 87 -20.74 26.32 6.37
N ARG A 88 -20.73 26.32 5.05
CA ARG A 88 -19.96 25.48 4.15
C ARG A 88 -18.44 25.63 4.43
N ARG A 89 -17.93 24.93 5.43
CA ARG A 89 -16.50 24.81 5.68
C ARG A 89 -16.15 23.33 5.61
N ALA A 90 -15.43 22.93 4.59
CA ALA A 90 -14.93 21.55 4.40
C ALA A 90 -13.98 21.11 5.51
N PHE A 91 -13.44 22.05 6.24
CA PHE A 91 -12.42 21.88 7.27
C PHE A 91 -12.96 22.45 8.59
N VAL A 92 -13.81 21.67 9.23
CA VAL A 92 -14.29 22.00 10.58
C VAL A 92 -13.26 21.46 11.57
N PRO A 93 -12.94 22.19 12.67
CA PRO A 93 -12.16 21.62 13.77
C PRO A 93 -12.79 20.31 14.22
N GLY A 94 -11.95 19.27 14.44
CA GLY A 94 -12.42 17.99 14.94
C GLY A 94 -13.16 18.12 16.26
N GLU A 95 -13.94 17.11 16.61
CA GLU A 95 -14.61 17.07 17.91
C GLU A 95 -13.55 17.06 19.02
N LYS A 96 -13.69 18.00 19.97
CA LYS A 96 -12.74 18.12 21.07
C LYS A 96 -12.61 16.80 21.82
N GLY A 97 -11.37 16.32 21.98
CA GLY A 97 -11.10 15.06 22.66
C GLY A 97 -11.20 13.82 21.75
N TRP A 98 -11.39 14.00 20.43
CA TRP A 98 -11.28 12.92 19.45
C TRP A 98 -9.94 12.97 18.70
N VAL A 99 -9.47 11.81 18.28
CA VAL A 99 -8.24 11.65 17.49
C VAL A 99 -8.48 10.70 16.31
N LEU A 100 -7.61 10.79 15.30
CA LEU A 100 -7.49 9.77 14.27
C LEU A 100 -6.47 8.72 14.70
N LEU A 101 -6.73 7.47 14.32
CA LEU A 101 -5.84 6.34 14.48
C LEU A 101 -5.63 5.71 13.12
N SER A 102 -4.38 5.58 12.69
CA SER A 102 -3.95 4.81 11.52
C SER A 102 -3.39 3.47 11.96
N ALA A 103 -3.69 2.44 11.20
CA ALA A 103 -3.11 1.12 11.33
C ALA A 103 -2.67 0.62 9.94
N ASP A 104 -1.37 0.55 9.70
CA ASP A 104 -0.76 0.22 8.41
C ASP A 104 0.05 -1.07 8.49
N TYR A 105 -0.20 -1.99 7.55
CA TYR A 105 0.60 -3.22 7.48
C TYR A 105 2.03 -2.95 7.03
N SER A 106 2.97 -3.37 7.84
CA SER A 106 4.39 -3.30 7.48
C SER A 106 4.74 -4.35 6.42
N GLN A 107 5.06 -3.89 5.20
CA GLN A 107 5.58 -4.73 4.12
C GLN A 107 4.69 -5.94 3.78
N ILE A 108 3.36 -5.79 3.80
CA ILE A 108 2.38 -6.87 3.63
C ILE A 108 2.67 -7.75 2.40
N GLU A 109 2.98 -7.15 1.24
CA GLU A 109 3.21 -7.90 0.01
C GLU A 109 4.48 -8.76 0.05
N LEU A 110 5.55 -8.30 0.74
CA LEU A 110 6.76 -9.10 0.96
C LEU A 110 6.53 -10.23 1.97
N ARG A 111 5.72 -10.02 3.01
CA ARG A 111 5.34 -11.08 3.96
C ARG A 111 4.46 -12.14 3.30
N ILE A 112 3.54 -11.73 2.46
CA ILE A 112 2.74 -12.66 1.63
C ILE A 112 3.65 -13.42 0.66
N MET A 113 4.62 -12.76 0.04
CA MET A 113 5.60 -13.44 -0.83
C MET A 113 6.44 -14.45 -0.04
N ALA A 114 6.89 -14.12 1.16
CA ALA A 114 7.62 -15.05 2.02
C ALA A 114 6.79 -16.32 2.30
N HIS A 115 5.52 -16.14 2.66
CA HIS A 115 4.59 -17.25 2.89
C HIS A 115 4.34 -18.09 1.62
N LEU A 116 4.06 -17.45 0.48
CA LEU A 116 3.75 -18.15 -0.77
C LEU A 116 4.96 -18.87 -1.37
N SER A 117 6.13 -18.26 -1.30
CA SER A 117 7.36 -18.82 -1.87
C SER A 117 8.05 -19.83 -0.95
N LYS A 118 7.81 -19.74 0.36
CA LYS A 118 8.55 -20.50 1.40
C LYS A 118 10.07 -20.29 1.28
N ASP A 119 10.49 -19.13 0.76
CA ASP A 119 11.91 -18.82 0.62
C ASP A 119 12.56 -18.73 2.01
N PRO A 120 13.58 -19.58 2.33
CA PRO A 120 14.11 -19.66 3.68
C PRO A 120 14.73 -18.34 4.16
N ALA A 121 15.43 -17.62 3.27
CA ALA A 121 16.10 -16.37 3.62
C ALA A 121 15.07 -15.28 3.92
N LEU A 122 13.98 -15.20 3.14
CA LEU A 122 12.93 -14.22 3.33
C LEU A 122 12.07 -14.54 4.58
N VAL A 123 11.76 -15.82 4.80
CA VAL A 123 11.02 -16.28 6.00
C VAL A 123 11.83 -16.00 7.27
N GLU A 124 13.11 -16.37 7.28
CA GLU A 124 13.99 -16.13 8.43
C GLU A 124 14.14 -14.63 8.74
N ALA A 125 14.32 -13.80 7.70
CA ALA A 125 14.43 -12.35 7.88
C ALA A 125 13.21 -11.77 8.58
N PHE A 126 12.00 -12.16 8.18
CA PHE A 126 10.77 -11.70 8.85
C PHE A 126 10.57 -12.30 10.24
N ALA A 127 10.89 -13.58 10.44
CA ALA A 127 10.78 -14.22 11.75
C ALA A 127 11.70 -13.56 12.79
N ARG A 128 12.89 -13.11 12.36
CA ARG A 128 13.86 -12.41 13.22
C ARG A 128 13.65 -10.90 13.29
N GLY A 129 12.66 -10.34 12.63
CA GLY A 129 12.41 -8.89 12.59
C GLY A 129 13.51 -8.10 11.87
N ILE A 130 14.25 -8.72 10.94
CA ILE A 130 15.29 -8.07 10.17
C ILE A 130 14.65 -7.14 9.13
N ASP A 131 15.23 -5.96 8.93
CA ASP A 131 14.85 -5.07 7.84
C ASP A 131 15.25 -5.70 6.49
N VAL A 132 14.29 -6.32 5.80
CA VAL A 132 14.50 -7.02 4.52
C VAL A 132 15.13 -6.11 3.46
N HIS A 133 14.83 -4.82 3.45
CA HIS A 133 15.44 -3.91 2.49
C HIS A 133 16.91 -3.63 2.82
N ARG A 134 17.24 -3.56 4.09
CA ARG A 134 18.62 -3.40 4.56
C ARG A 134 19.44 -4.68 4.33
N ASP A 135 18.86 -5.85 4.61
CA ASP A 135 19.48 -7.15 4.30
C ASP A 135 19.72 -7.33 2.80
N THR A 136 18.72 -7.02 1.98
CA THR A 136 18.89 -7.03 0.52
C THR A 136 19.99 -6.06 0.07
N ALA A 137 20.06 -4.84 0.62
CA ALA A 137 21.11 -3.87 0.30
C ALA A 137 22.49 -4.38 0.68
N SER A 138 22.64 -4.96 1.87
CA SER A 138 23.88 -5.60 2.32
C SER A 138 24.42 -6.59 1.31
N ARG A 139 23.54 -7.45 0.80
CA ARG A 139 23.89 -8.47 -0.20
C ARG A 139 24.19 -7.87 -1.59
N LEU A 140 23.39 -6.91 -2.04
CA LEU A 140 23.57 -6.25 -3.34
C LEU A 140 24.89 -5.47 -3.44
N PHE A 141 25.29 -4.81 -2.35
CA PHE A 141 26.48 -3.96 -2.30
C PHE A 141 27.69 -4.65 -1.68
N GLY A 142 27.55 -5.87 -1.15
CA GLY A 142 28.64 -6.62 -0.51
C GLY A 142 29.17 -5.95 0.75
N ILE A 143 28.33 -5.27 1.51
CA ILE A 143 28.68 -4.55 2.74
C ILE A 143 27.86 -5.07 3.93
N PRO A 144 28.36 -4.97 5.18
CA PRO A 144 27.60 -5.43 6.33
C PRO A 144 26.35 -4.56 6.53
N PRO A 145 25.26 -5.12 7.12
CA PRO A 145 23.97 -4.41 7.28
C PRO A 145 24.09 -3.05 7.98
N GLU A 146 25.01 -2.92 8.93
CA GLU A 146 25.25 -1.71 9.71
C GLU A 146 25.84 -0.57 8.85
N ALA A 147 26.57 -0.91 7.80
CA ALA A 147 27.19 0.03 6.86
C ALA A 147 26.24 0.47 5.73
N VAL A 148 25.04 -0.12 5.64
CA VAL A 148 24.04 0.23 4.62
C VAL A 148 23.49 1.62 4.89
N SER A 149 23.72 2.53 3.94
CA SER A 149 23.17 3.88 3.95
C SER A 149 21.66 3.90 3.58
N GLU A 150 20.93 4.96 3.96
CA GLU A 150 19.53 5.10 3.59
C GLU A 150 19.27 5.15 2.07
N PRO A 151 20.13 5.80 1.23
CA PRO A 151 20.01 5.70 -0.22
C PRO A 151 20.14 4.25 -0.74
N GLN A 152 21.09 3.48 -0.24
CA GLN A 152 21.28 2.07 -0.64
C GLN A 152 20.10 1.21 -0.20
N ARG A 153 19.57 1.43 0.99
CA ARG A 153 18.35 0.79 1.48
C ARG A 153 17.14 1.12 0.58
N ALA A 154 17.01 2.37 0.14
CA ALA A 154 15.95 2.80 -0.77
C ALA A 154 16.11 2.16 -2.17
N GLN A 155 17.34 2.02 -2.67
CA GLN A 155 17.59 1.30 -3.92
C GLN A 155 17.22 -0.19 -3.79
N ALA A 156 17.62 -0.86 -2.73
CA ALA A 156 17.24 -2.25 -2.46
C ALA A 156 15.72 -2.43 -2.32
N LYS A 157 15.02 -1.48 -1.69
CA LYS A 157 13.57 -1.46 -1.67
C LYS A 157 12.99 -1.43 -3.08
N THR A 158 13.56 -0.63 -3.97
CA THR A 158 13.13 -0.55 -5.37
C THR A 158 13.42 -1.85 -6.12
N VAL A 159 14.55 -2.51 -5.85
CA VAL A 159 14.88 -3.83 -6.42
C VAL A 159 13.90 -4.89 -5.93
N ASN A 160 13.65 -4.97 -4.62
CA ASN A 160 12.72 -5.93 -4.03
C ASN A 160 11.33 -5.86 -4.69
N PHE A 161 10.74 -4.67 -4.76
CA PHE A 161 9.44 -4.50 -5.40
C PHE A 161 9.52 -4.63 -6.93
N GLY A 162 10.59 -4.17 -7.56
CA GLY A 162 10.79 -4.30 -9.00
C GLY A 162 10.78 -5.76 -9.45
N VAL A 163 11.55 -6.61 -8.79
CA VAL A 163 11.60 -8.06 -9.09
C VAL A 163 10.29 -8.74 -8.73
N LEU A 164 9.70 -8.40 -7.58
CA LEU A 164 8.39 -8.90 -7.15
C LEU A 164 7.30 -8.66 -8.21
N TYR A 165 7.35 -7.51 -8.90
CA TYR A 165 6.38 -7.14 -9.93
C TYR A 165 6.82 -7.51 -11.36
N GLY A 166 7.86 -8.33 -11.52
CA GLY A 166 8.33 -8.79 -12.81
C GLY A 166 8.99 -7.70 -13.66
N GLN A 167 9.59 -6.69 -13.03
CA GLN A 167 10.32 -5.64 -13.72
C GLN A 167 11.64 -6.19 -14.25
N GLY A 168 11.91 -6.00 -15.55
CA GLY A 168 13.19 -6.38 -16.15
C GLY A 168 14.28 -5.32 -15.96
N PRO A 169 15.55 -5.63 -16.40
CA PRO A 169 16.69 -4.74 -16.19
C PRO A 169 16.51 -3.32 -16.72
N TYR A 170 15.91 -3.17 -17.91
CA TYR A 170 15.65 -1.87 -18.50
C TYR A 170 14.67 -1.01 -17.64
N GLY A 171 13.60 -1.63 -17.15
CA GLY A 171 12.63 -0.95 -16.31
C GLY A 171 13.25 -0.52 -14.96
N LEU A 172 14.00 -1.43 -14.33
CA LEU A 172 14.68 -1.16 -13.06
C LEU A 172 15.74 -0.07 -13.21
N ALA A 173 16.54 -0.11 -14.27
CA ALA A 173 17.55 0.90 -14.60
C ALA A 173 16.94 2.32 -14.69
N ARG A 174 15.80 2.45 -15.38
CA ARG A 174 15.05 3.72 -15.47
C ARG A 174 14.55 4.21 -14.12
N THR A 175 14.08 3.30 -13.29
CA THR A 175 13.52 3.65 -11.97
C THR A 175 14.62 4.11 -11.01
N LEU A 176 15.79 3.46 -11.04
CA LEU A 176 16.93 3.76 -10.18
C LEU A 176 17.85 4.87 -10.73
N GLY A 177 17.75 5.19 -12.02
CA GLY A 177 18.68 6.13 -12.68
C GLY A 177 20.09 5.57 -12.85
N ILE A 178 20.26 4.25 -13.01
CA ILE A 178 21.53 3.53 -13.14
C ILE A 178 21.67 2.87 -14.52
N PRO A 179 22.87 2.44 -14.93
CA PRO A 179 23.07 1.67 -16.16
C PRO A 179 22.30 0.34 -16.15
N THR A 180 21.81 -0.08 -17.34
CA THR A 180 21.04 -1.33 -17.47
C THR A 180 21.85 -2.58 -17.06
N GLY A 181 23.17 -2.57 -17.28
CA GLY A 181 24.06 -3.66 -16.84
C GLY A 181 24.13 -3.79 -15.32
N GLU A 182 24.18 -2.68 -14.59
CA GLU A 182 24.13 -2.65 -13.12
C GLU A 182 22.77 -3.16 -12.60
N ALA A 183 21.67 -2.71 -13.19
CA ALA A 183 20.34 -3.19 -12.86
C ALA A 183 20.19 -4.71 -13.12
N ALA A 184 20.81 -5.24 -14.18
CA ALA A 184 20.84 -6.68 -14.45
C ALA A 184 21.65 -7.44 -13.38
N THR A 185 22.75 -6.87 -12.90
CA THR A 185 23.52 -7.44 -11.78
C THR A 185 22.71 -7.48 -10.49
N PHE A 186 21.99 -6.42 -10.16
CA PHE A 186 21.11 -6.40 -8.99
C PHE A 186 20.01 -7.44 -9.08
N ILE A 187 19.35 -7.58 -10.23
CA ILE A 187 18.32 -8.62 -10.44
C ILE A 187 18.91 -10.02 -10.28
N ARG A 188 20.11 -10.26 -10.81
CA ARG A 188 20.78 -11.56 -10.66
C ARG A 188 21.09 -11.87 -9.21
N ALA A 189 21.74 -10.96 -8.49
CA ALA A 189 22.05 -11.12 -7.07
C ALA A 189 20.78 -11.34 -6.21
N TYR A 190 19.70 -10.63 -6.51
CA TYR A 190 18.40 -10.85 -5.88
C TYR A 190 17.89 -12.28 -6.12
N LYS A 191 17.93 -12.75 -7.37
CA LYS A 191 17.45 -14.10 -7.73
C LYS A 191 18.28 -15.21 -7.10
N GLU A 192 19.58 -15.01 -6.96
CA GLU A 192 20.48 -15.93 -6.28
C GLU A 192 20.19 -15.97 -4.77
N THR A 193 19.93 -14.82 -4.17
CA THR A 193 19.59 -14.70 -2.74
C THR A 193 18.24 -15.33 -2.41
N TYR A 194 17.22 -15.06 -3.24
CA TYR A 194 15.84 -15.47 -3.01
C TYR A 194 15.38 -16.49 -4.06
N ALA A 195 16.10 -17.59 -4.14
CA ALA A 195 15.83 -18.65 -5.13
C ALA A 195 14.43 -19.27 -4.98
N GLY A 196 13.91 -19.34 -3.75
CA GLY A 196 12.54 -19.80 -3.47
C GLY A 196 11.49 -18.87 -4.06
N VAL A 197 11.71 -17.56 -4.00
CA VAL A 197 10.85 -16.57 -4.66
C VAL A 197 10.84 -16.79 -6.16
N VAL A 198 11.99 -16.96 -6.79
CA VAL A 198 12.10 -17.21 -8.24
C VAL A 198 11.33 -18.48 -8.62
N ALA A 199 11.56 -19.58 -7.92
CA ALA A 199 10.87 -20.83 -8.16
C ALA A 199 9.36 -20.72 -8.01
N TYR A 200 8.87 -19.92 -7.05
CA TYR A 200 7.45 -19.64 -6.89
C TYR A 200 6.89 -18.85 -8.08
N LEU A 201 7.58 -17.81 -8.53
CA LEU A 201 7.16 -16.99 -9.68
C LEU A 201 7.07 -17.84 -10.96
N ASP A 202 8.06 -18.69 -11.21
CA ASP A 202 8.08 -19.58 -12.38
C ASP A 202 6.93 -20.60 -12.35
N ARG A 203 6.69 -21.25 -11.22
CA ARG A 203 5.52 -22.14 -11.03
C ARG A 203 4.20 -21.40 -11.26
N THR A 204 4.06 -20.19 -10.73
CA THR A 204 2.86 -19.36 -10.92
C THR A 204 2.59 -19.07 -12.39
N LEU A 205 3.64 -18.78 -13.17
CA LEU A 205 3.51 -18.57 -14.63
C LEU A 205 3.13 -19.86 -15.38
N GLU A 206 3.72 -20.99 -15.02
CA GLU A 206 3.39 -22.29 -15.60
C GLU A 206 1.93 -22.67 -15.31
N GLU A 207 1.49 -22.52 -14.07
CA GLU A 207 0.10 -22.77 -13.66
C GLU A 207 -0.87 -21.82 -14.38
N ALA A 208 -0.54 -20.53 -14.48
CA ALA A 208 -1.34 -19.56 -15.21
C ALA A 208 -1.47 -19.93 -16.69
N ARG A 209 -0.39 -20.40 -17.33
CA ARG A 209 -0.42 -20.87 -18.73
C ARG A 209 -1.29 -22.12 -18.87
N ARG A 210 -1.27 -23.02 -17.90
CA ARG A 210 -2.07 -24.25 -17.92
C ARG A 210 -3.54 -23.97 -17.62
N ALA A 211 -3.85 -23.24 -16.55
CA ALA A 211 -5.21 -23.03 -16.06
C ALA A 211 -5.93 -21.85 -16.72
N GLY A 212 -5.20 -20.85 -17.22
CA GLY A 212 -5.76 -19.60 -17.76
C GLY A 212 -6.14 -18.58 -16.68
N PHE A 213 -5.86 -18.86 -15.41
CA PHE A 213 -6.11 -17.97 -14.29
C PHE A 213 -5.06 -18.19 -13.17
N VAL A 214 -5.02 -17.26 -12.24
CA VAL A 214 -4.28 -17.35 -10.97
C VAL A 214 -5.22 -17.14 -9.79
N THR A 215 -4.80 -17.54 -8.58
CA THR A 215 -5.61 -17.43 -7.36
C THR A 215 -4.86 -16.69 -6.26
N THR A 216 -5.61 -16.07 -5.35
CA THR A 216 -5.12 -15.56 -4.07
C THR A 216 -5.10 -16.67 -3.02
N LEU A 217 -4.58 -16.37 -1.81
CA LEU A 217 -4.62 -17.26 -0.64
C LEU A 217 -6.05 -17.70 -0.27
N LEU A 218 -7.05 -16.83 -0.49
CA LEU A 218 -8.46 -17.15 -0.25
C LEU A 218 -9.20 -17.63 -1.52
N ASN A 219 -8.45 -18.14 -2.52
CA ASN A 219 -9.00 -18.72 -3.75
C ASN A 219 -9.80 -17.75 -4.63
N ARG A 220 -9.60 -16.44 -4.51
CA ARG A 220 -10.11 -15.48 -5.48
C ARG A 220 -9.41 -15.70 -6.80
N ARG A 221 -10.18 -15.97 -7.86
CA ARG A 221 -9.65 -16.21 -9.21
C ARG A 221 -9.55 -14.93 -10.02
N ARG A 222 -8.44 -14.79 -10.74
CA ARG A 222 -8.29 -13.81 -11.81
C ARG A 222 -7.92 -14.51 -13.09
N TYR A 223 -8.78 -14.41 -14.10
CA TYR A 223 -8.51 -14.93 -15.43
C TYR A 223 -7.48 -14.08 -16.15
N ILE A 224 -6.56 -14.73 -16.87
CA ILE A 224 -5.46 -14.09 -17.60
C ILE A 224 -5.54 -14.53 -19.09
N PRO A 225 -6.51 -14.06 -19.86
CA PRO A 225 -6.77 -14.58 -21.21
C PRO A 225 -5.59 -14.39 -22.17
N ALA A 226 -4.79 -13.32 -21.99
CA ALA A 226 -3.63 -13.03 -22.84
C ALA A 226 -2.36 -13.81 -22.47
N ILE A 227 -2.39 -14.73 -21.48
CA ILE A 227 -1.19 -15.46 -21.02
C ILE A 227 -0.58 -16.36 -22.10
N ARG A 228 -1.39 -16.81 -23.06
CA ARG A 228 -0.99 -17.61 -24.24
C ARG A 228 -0.95 -16.80 -25.53
N SER A 229 -0.95 -15.46 -25.45
CA SER A 229 -0.96 -14.61 -26.64
C SER A 229 0.28 -14.81 -27.51
N LYS A 230 0.10 -14.83 -28.84
CA LYS A 230 1.21 -14.83 -29.81
C LYS A 230 1.98 -13.50 -29.80
N SER A 231 1.32 -12.39 -29.43
CA SER A 231 1.99 -11.09 -29.25
C SER A 231 2.89 -11.12 -28.01
N ALA A 232 4.18 -10.91 -28.18
CA ALA A 232 5.15 -10.87 -27.08
C ALA A 232 4.83 -9.77 -26.06
N ALA A 233 4.38 -8.60 -26.53
CA ALA A 233 4.01 -7.49 -25.64
C ALA A 233 2.76 -7.82 -24.81
N ALA A 234 1.72 -8.40 -25.41
CA ALA A 234 0.50 -8.80 -24.69
C ALA A 234 0.80 -9.94 -23.71
N ARG A 235 1.63 -10.91 -24.09
CA ARG A 235 2.05 -12.00 -23.21
C ARG A 235 2.86 -11.49 -22.03
N ALA A 236 3.85 -10.63 -22.23
CA ALA A 236 4.64 -10.04 -21.14
C ALA A 236 3.79 -9.21 -20.16
N ALA A 237 2.77 -8.50 -20.67
CA ALA A 237 1.80 -7.81 -19.82
C ALA A 237 0.97 -8.80 -18.98
N ALA A 238 0.51 -9.90 -19.60
CA ALA A 238 -0.25 -10.95 -18.94
C ALA A 238 0.57 -11.70 -17.87
N GLU A 239 1.85 -11.96 -18.13
CA GLU A 239 2.78 -12.58 -17.19
C GLU A 239 2.95 -11.70 -15.93
N ARG A 240 3.11 -10.39 -16.09
CA ARG A 240 3.13 -9.46 -14.93
C ARG A 240 1.82 -9.48 -14.15
N LEU A 241 0.67 -9.57 -14.81
CA LEU A 241 -0.61 -9.70 -14.13
C LEU A 241 -0.72 -11.02 -13.36
N ALA A 242 -0.21 -12.12 -13.93
CA ALA A 242 -0.20 -13.44 -13.29
C ALA A 242 0.69 -13.45 -12.03
N ILE A 243 1.87 -12.85 -12.09
CA ILE A 243 2.79 -12.72 -10.95
C ILE A 243 2.19 -11.85 -9.83
N ASN A 244 1.65 -10.67 -10.19
CA ASN A 244 1.23 -9.68 -9.20
C ASN A 244 -0.06 -10.05 -8.50
N THR A 245 -0.98 -10.75 -9.17
CA THR A 245 -2.32 -10.99 -8.64
C THR A 245 -2.35 -11.85 -7.37
N PRO A 246 -1.62 -12.96 -7.26
CA PRO A 246 -1.61 -13.74 -6.02
C PRO A 246 -1.18 -12.91 -4.81
N ILE A 247 -0.21 -12.02 -4.98
CA ILE A 247 0.35 -11.21 -3.90
C ILE A 247 -0.59 -10.05 -3.54
N GLN A 248 -0.88 -9.17 -4.52
CA GLN A 248 -1.74 -8.00 -4.30
C GLN A 248 -3.18 -8.40 -3.96
N GLY A 249 -3.68 -9.47 -4.56
CA GLY A 249 -5.01 -9.98 -4.28
C GLY A 249 -5.11 -10.60 -2.89
N SER A 250 -4.08 -11.31 -2.43
CA SER A 250 -4.03 -11.84 -1.07
C SER A 250 -3.93 -10.73 -0.02
N ALA A 251 -3.17 -9.66 -0.30
CA ALA A 251 -3.16 -8.48 0.55
C ALA A 251 -4.55 -7.82 0.64
N ALA A 252 -5.25 -7.72 -0.50
CA ALA A 252 -6.62 -7.21 -0.55
C ALA A 252 -7.63 -8.11 0.20
N ASP A 253 -7.47 -9.41 0.12
CA ASP A 253 -8.30 -10.37 0.86
C ASP A 253 -8.02 -10.27 2.36
N LEU A 254 -6.75 -10.23 2.76
CA LEU A 254 -6.33 -10.15 4.16
C LEU A 254 -6.88 -8.88 4.84
N ILE A 255 -6.73 -7.71 4.24
CA ILE A 255 -7.25 -6.47 4.83
C ILE A 255 -8.78 -6.47 4.94
N LYS A 256 -9.49 -7.13 4.01
CA LYS A 256 -10.94 -7.27 4.10
C LYS A 256 -11.37 -8.19 5.24
N VAL A 257 -10.66 -9.30 5.46
CA VAL A 257 -10.88 -10.17 6.62
C VAL A 257 -10.66 -9.37 7.91
N ALA A 258 -9.56 -8.63 7.99
CA ALA A 258 -9.26 -7.74 9.12
C ALA A 258 -10.38 -6.73 9.37
N MET A 259 -10.89 -6.08 8.31
CA MET A 259 -11.98 -5.09 8.42
C MET A 259 -13.28 -5.71 8.97
N VAL A 260 -13.66 -6.90 8.50
CA VAL A 260 -14.86 -7.60 8.97
C VAL A 260 -14.73 -7.98 10.44
N GLU A 261 -13.58 -8.54 10.81
CA GLU A 261 -13.32 -8.93 12.20
C GLU A 261 -13.24 -7.70 13.12
N LEU A 262 -12.61 -6.63 12.66
CA LEU A 262 -12.54 -5.37 13.39
C LEU A 262 -13.94 -4.78 13.63
N ASP A 263 -14.80 -4.69 12.60
CA ASP A 263 -16.18 -4.19 12.75
C ASP A 263 -16.97 -5.03 13.77
N ARG A 264 -16.86 -6.36 13.67
CA ARG A 264 -17.50 -7.28 14.63
C ARG A 264 -17.05 -7.02 16.07
N ARG A 265 -15.75 -6.85 16.30
CA ARG A 265 -15.18 -6.59 17.62
C ARG A 265 -15.50 -5.18 18.15
N LEU A 266 -15.50 -4.17 17.30
CA LEU A 266 -15.90 -2.81 17.67
C LEU A 266 -17.33 -2.79 18.22
N ARG A 267 -18.26 -3.44 17.54
CA ARG A 267 -19.66 -3.55 17.97
C ARG A 267 -19.81 -4.33 19.27
N ALA A 268 -19.16 -5.51 19.38
CA ALA A 268 -19.21 -6.34 20.57
C ALA A 268 -18.60 -5.66 21.80
N GLY A 269 -17.49 -4.94 21.62
CA GLY A 269 -16.77 -4.24 22.65
C GLY A 269 -17.35 -2.88 23.04
N ARG A 270 -18.47 -2.46 22.41
CA ARG A 270 -19.14 -1.17 22.63
C ARG A 270 -18.18 0.02 22.54
N PHE A 271 -17.28 0.00 21.55
CA PHE A 271 -16.40 1.12 21.27
C PHE A 271 -17.20 2.29 20.70
N ARG A 272 -16.83 3.50 21.08
CA ARG A 272 -17.28 4.74 20.43
C ARG A 272 -16.48 5.01 19.15
N GLY A 273 -15.25 4.50 19.11
CA GLY A 273 -14.39 4.52 17.93
C GLY A 273 -15.00 3.79 16.76
N ARG A 274 -14.70 4.23 15.53
CA ARG A 274 -15.23 3.68 14.28
C ARG A 274 -14.25 3.70 13.15
N LEU A 275 -14.36 2.72 12.25
CA LEU A 275 -13.59 2.65 11.01
C LEU A 275 -14.12 3.71 10.03
N LEU A 276 -13.21 4.52 9.46
CA LEU A 276 -13.54 5.57 8.51
C LEU A 276 -13.16 5.21 7.08
N LEU A 277 -11.90 4.83 6.88
CA LEU A 277 -11.31 4.65 5.55
C LEU A 277 -10.43 3.41 5.51
N GLN A 278 -10.36 2.83 4.32
CA GLN A 278 -9.32 1.88 3.92
C GLN A 278 -8.51 2.51 2.78
N VAL A 279 -7.20 2.65 2.94
CA VAL A 279 -6.30 3.28 1.98
C VAL A 279 -5.10 2.39 1.75
N HIS A 280 -4.99 1.76 0.56
CA HIS A 280 -3.93 0.79 0.24
C HIS A 280 -3.88 -0.36 1.26
N ASP A 281 -2.89 -0.35 2.15
CA ASP A 281 -2.67 -1.38 3.18
C ASP A 281 -2.96 -0.83 4.60
N GLU A 282 -3.64 0.31 4.67
CA GLU A 282 -3.95 1.09 5.87
C GLU A 282 -5.45 1.10 6.18
N LEU A 283 -5.78 1.03 7.47
CA LEU A 283 -7.10 1.36 8.02
C LEU A 283 -7.01 2.65 8.83
N VAL A 284 -7.92 3.58 8.58
CA VAL A 284 -8.04 4.84 9.33
C VAL A 284 -9.31 4.81 10.15
N LEU A 285 -9.16 5.04 11.44
CA LEU A 285 -10.24 5.09 12.42
C LEU A 285 -10.28 6.47 13.08
N GLU A 286 -11.38 6.77 13.74
CA GLU A 286 -11.48 7.86 14.69
C GLU A 286 -11.99 7.33 16.03
N CYS A 287 -11.51 7.89 17.13
CA CYS A 287 -12.00 7.56 18.47
C CYS A 287 -11.79 8.70 19.45
N PRO A 288 -12.52 8.68 20.58
CA PRO A 288 -12.19 9.51 21.72
C PRO A 288 -10.78 9.20 22.25
N ALA A 289 -10.09 10.22 22.75
CA ALA A 289 -8.71 10.08 23.22
C ALA A 289 -8.56 9.07 24.40
N ASP A 290 -9.62 8.90 25.19
CA ASP A 290 -9.66 7.94 26.31
C ASP A 290 -9.81 6.47 25.86
N GLU A 291 -10.13 6.21 24.58
CA GLU A 291 -10.23 4.86 24.01
C GLU A 291 -8.99 4.44 23.20
N VAL A 292 -8.03 5.33 22.96
CA VAL A 292 -6.92 5.12 22.02
C VAL A 292 -6.16 3.84 22.30
N GLU A 293 -5.68 3.63 23.52
CA GLU A 293 -4.86 2.46 23.86
C GLU A 293 -5.62 1.15 23.65
N ARG A 294 -6.87 1.11 24.13
CA ARG A 294 -7.74 -0.06 23.99
C ARG A 294 -8.08 -0.33 22.54
N LEU A 295 -8.36 0.71 21.76
CA LEU A 295 -8.66 0.59 20.33
C LEU A 295 -7.42 0.16 19.53
N ALA A 296 -6.26 0.74 19.80
CA ALA A 296 -5.01 0.39 19.14
C ALA A 296 -4.65 -1.09 19.36
N ALA A 297 -4.81 -1.59 20.57
CA ALA A 297 -4.61 -3.02 20.87
C ALA A 297 -5.58 -3.91 20.09
N LEU A 298 -6.87 -3.55 20.06
CA LEU A 298 -7.89 -4.28 19.31
C LEU A 298 -7.60 -4.32 17.81
N VAL A 299 -7.24 -3.16 17.24
CA VAL A 299 -6.95 -3.02 15.79
C VAL A 299 -5.73 -3.83 15.42
N ARG A 300 -4.65 -3.75 16.21
CA ARG A 300 -3.43 -4.54 16.00
C ARG A 300 -3.76 -6.04 16.01
N ASP A 301 -4.44 -6.53 17.03
CA ASP A 301 -4.79 -7.94 17.15
C ASP A 301 -5.68 -8.42 16.00
N ALA A 302 -6.68 -7.64 15.60
CA ALA A 302 -7.57 -7.96 14.49
C ALA A 302 -6.85 -7.97 13.13
N MET A 303 -5.89 -7.07 12.92
CA MET A 303 -5.15 -7.00 11.66
C MET A 303 -4.03 -8.04 11.60
N GLU A 304 -3.23 -8.19 12.65
CA GLU A 304 -2.13 -9.16 12.68
C GLU A 304 -2.63 -10.61 12.68
N GLY A 305 -3.79 -10.86 13.31
CA GLY A 305 -4.43 -12.17 13.37
C GLY A 305 -5.40 -12.47 12.22
N ALA A 306 -5.51 -11.61 11.20
CA ALA A 306 -6.50 -11.76 10.14
C ALA A 306 -6.33 -13.05 9.31
N LEU A 307 -5.11 -13.48 9.06
CA LEU A 307 -4.76 -14.76 8.42
C LEU A 307 -3.49 -15.31 9.07
N GLU A 308 -3.45 -16.61 9.27
CA GLU A 308 -2.25 -17.31 9.73
C GLU A 308 -1.28 -17.49 8.55
N LEU A 309 -0.10 -16.91 8.67
CA LEU A 309 0.98 -17.02 7.70
C LEU A 309 2.24 -17.60 8.38
N ASP A 310 3.19 -18.12 7.59
CA ASP A 310 4.47 -18.62 8.14
C ASP A 310 5.39 -17.51 8.69
N VAL A 311 5.04 -16.27 8.44
CA VAL A 311 5.75 -15.10 8.93
C VAL A 311 4.80 -14.19 9.70
N PRO A 312 5.25 -13.54 10.79
CA PRO A 312 4.38 -12.66 11.56
C PRO A 312 3.89 -11.50 10.69
N MET A 313 2.62 -11.15 10.81
CA MET A 313 2.11 -9.87 10.32
C MET A 313 2.41 -8.80 11.35
N VAL A 314 2.80 -7.61 10.91
CA VAL A 314 3.14 -6.48 11.78
C VAL A 314 2.37 -5.25 11.34
N VAL A 315 1.73 -4.58 12.30
CA VAL A 315 0.94 -3.38 12.08
C VAL A 315 1.55 -2.20 12.83
N ASN A 316 1.83 -1.13 12.11
CA ASN A 316 2.25 0.14 12.67
C ASN A 316 1.01 0.97 13.03
N ILE A 317 0.98 1.52 14.23
CA ILE A 317 -0.11 2.39 14.70
C ILE A 317 0.40 3.82 14.78
N GLY A 318 -0.33 4.74 14.17
CA GLY A 318 -0.15 6.19 14.31
C GLY A 318 -1.39 6.83 14.92
N VAL A 319 -1.21 7.84 15.76
CA VAL A 319 -2.30 8.59 16.39
C VAL A 319 -2.03 10.09 16.25
N GLY A 320 -3.04 10.85 15.89
CA GLY A 320 -2.88 12.30 15.70
C GLY A 320 -4.22 13.04 15.64
N ALA A 321 -4.12 14.35 15.65
CA ALA A 321 -5.29 15.24 15.56
C ALA A 321 -5.86 15.36 14.14
N ASN A 322 -5.12 14.95 13.13
CA ASN A 322 -5.51 14.99 11.72
C ASN A 322 -4.79 13.91 10.92
N TRP A 323 -5.22 13.70 9.67
CA TRP A 323 -4.69 12.62 8.83
C TRP A 323 -3.22 12.81 8.40
N ALA A 324 -2.65 14.01 8.48
CA ALA A 324 -1.24 14.21 8.20
C ALA A 324 -0.32 13.80 9.37
N GLU A 325 -0.83 13.78 10.59
CA GLU A 325 -0.06 13.51 11.81
C GLU A 325 0.00 12.02 12.17
N ILE A 326 -0.82 11.19 11.56
CA ILE A 326 -0.88 9.74 11.86
C ILE A 326 0.09 8.89 11.02
N HIS A 327 1.03 9.54 10.25
CA HIS A 327 2.02 8.86 9.40
C HIS A 327 3.45 9.25 9.76
#